data_04b73c3c208d712a64f53678128701b4
#
_entry.id   04b73c3c208d712a64f53678128701b4
#
_cell.length_a   1.000
_cell.length_b   1.000
_cell.length_c   1.000
_cell.angle_alpha   90.00
_cell.angle_beta   90.00
_cell.angle_gamma   90.00
#
_symmetry.space_group_name_H-M   'P 1'
#
loop_
_entity.id
_entity.type
_entity.pdbx_description
1 polymer ?
#
loop_
_entity_poly.entity_id
_entity_poly.type
_entity_poly.pdbx_seq_one_letter_code
_entity_poly.pdbx_strand_id
1 'polypeptide(L)'
;MDNNSGIVSLSGFAFQIKVFFYYLATLSGDQELGFEVLDDISISSLDEKYLNNKEDAFSTRIKTDNNYVVIQVKRSKIDKTNYVKIIYNWLLAKNEYSIREFILCTSEIFDNENIFFDSFEDIFKKISLSKNKSTALISKVKEIYKDDFEKFEKDCMYIQENFVKLDKFAVEDKINEKYGQLLFQTKNNPQLYELRLEELFKYIQFDLLDVIGQRKPYLCGLNRFHTYLENVIQRININDVELNYAIFKKDTPLFLEEIKNK
;
A
#
# COMPACT_ATOMS: atom_id res chain seq x y z
N MET A 1 14.95 -16.16 -23.85
CA MET A 1 15.00 -15.35 -22.59
C MET A 1 13.68 -14.61 -22.53
N ASP A 2 12.76 -15.07 -21.68
CA ASP A 2 11.43 -14.46 -21.57
C ASP A 2 11.55 -13.07 -20.95
N ASN A 3 11.25 -12.07 -21.74
CA ASN A 3 11.36 -10.65 -21.37
C ASN A 3 10.14 -10.18 -20.55
N ASN A 4 9.79 -10.93 -19.48
CA ASN A 4 8.61 -10.67 -18.66
C ASN A 4 8.85 -9.66 -17.52
N SER A 5 10.03 -9.03 -17.45
CA SER A 5 10.38 -8.12 -16.36
C SER A 5 9.41 -6.95 -16.21
N GLY A 6 8.91 -6.39 -17.32
CA GLY A 6 7.92 -5.31 -17.30
C GLY A 6 6.57 -5.74 -16.72
N ILE A 7 6.09 -6.94 -17.08
CA ILE A 7 4.83 -7.48 -16.57
C ILE A 7 4.94 -7.77 -15.06
N VAL A 8 6.09 -8.30 -14.63
CA VAL A 8 6.35 -8.58 -13.20
C VAL A 8 6.34 -7.28 -12.39
N SER A 9 7.00 -6.23 -12.88
CA SER A 9 7.02 -4.91 -12.21
C SER A 9 5.63 -4.29 -12.14
N LEU A 10 4.89 -4.26 -13.26
CA LEU A 10 3.52 -3.71 -13.30
C LEU A 10 2.56 -4.46 -12.37
N SER A 11 2.72 -5.76 -12.27
CA SER A 11 1.86 -6.57 -11.40
C SER A 11 2.19 -6.41 -9.92
N GLY A 12 3.45 -6.12 -9.58
CA GLY A 12 3.85 -5.71 -8.22
C GLY A 12 3.21 -4.37 -7.85
N PHE A 13 3.31 -3.39 -8.75
CA PHE A 13 2.70 -2.08 -8.58
C PHE A 13 1.16 -2.14 -8.44
N ALA A 14 0.49 -2.97 -9.24
CA ALA A 14 -0.95 -3.18 -9.12
C ALA A 14 -1.36 -3.74 -7.76
N PHE A 15 -0.54 -4.61 -7.16
CA PHE A 15 -0.79 -5.13 -5.82
C PHE A 15 -0.55 -4.05 -4.75
N GLN A 16 0.48 -3.23 -4.89
CA GLN A 16 0.71 -2.08 -4.00
C GLN A 16 -0.48 -1.12 -4.01
N ILE A 17 -1.04 -0.80 -5.20
CA ILE A 17 -2.24 0.03 -5.31
C ILE A 17 -3.42 -0.60 -4.55
N LYS A 18 -3.66 -1.91 -4.66
CA LYS A 18 -4.73 -2.58 -3.91
C LYS A 18 -4.55 -2.45 -2.40
N VAL A 19 -3.33 -2.65 -1.90
CA VAL A 19 -3.02 -2.49 -0.47
C VAL A 19 -3.21 -1.04 -0.04
N PHE A 20 -2.80 -0.08 -0.88
CA PHE A 20 -3.05 1.34 -0.63
C PHE A 20 -4.56 1.63 -0.49
N PHE A 21 -5.40 1.12 -1.41
CA PHE A 21 -6.85 1.23 -1.30
C PHE A 21 -7.40 0.66 -0.01
N TYR A 22 -6.94 -0.52 0.39
CA TYR A 22 -7.35 -1.11 1.66
C TYR A 22 -7.12 -0.15 2.83
N TYR A 23 -5.92 0.44 2.91
CA TYR A 23 -5.57 1.34 4.01
C TYR A 23 -6.29 2.69 3.94
N LEU A 24 -6.62 3.20 2.77
CA LEU A 24 -7.45 4.41 2.64
C LEU A 24 -8.78 4.27 3.39
N ALA A 25 -9.44 3.12 3.29
CA ALA A 25 -10.69 2.86 3.98
C ALA A 25 -10.53 2.63 5.50
N THR A 26 -9.31 2.60 6.01
CA THR A 26 -9.00 2.45 7.44
C THR A 26 -8.55 3.74 8.10
N LEU A 27 -8.38 4.82 7.32
CA LEU A 27 -7.98 6.12 7.87
C LEU A 27 -8.98 6.65 8.87
N SER A 28 -8.49 7.29 9.91
CA SER A 28 -9.29 7.94 10.96
C SER A 28 -8.63 9.23 11.44
N GLY A 29 -9.43 10.16 11.93
CA GLY A 29 -8.94 11.41 12.50
C GLY A 29 -8.15 12.24 11.49
N ASP A 30 -6.97 12.66 11.88
CA ASP A 30 -6.01 13.45 11.10
C ASP A 30 -4.96 12.60 10.36
N GLN A 31 -5.24 11.31 10.18
CA GLN A 31 -4.33 10.40 9.48
C GLN A 31 -4.22 10.71 7.99
N GLU A 32 -3.04 10.47 7.46
CA GLU A 32 -2.71 10.56 6.05
C GLU A 32 -2.00 9.28 5.59
N LEU A 33 -2.38 8.77 4.44
CA LEU A 33 -1.78 7.62 3.80
C LEU A 33 -0.86 8.07 2.67
N GLY A 34 0.38 7.61 2.70
CA GLY A 34 1.35 7.89 1.65
C GLY A 34 1.63 6.66 0.78
N PHE A 35 1.99 6.87 -0.47
CA PHE A 35 2.43 5.86 -1.41
C PHE A 35 3.82 6.25 -1.94
N GLU A 36 4.78 5.31 -1.94
CA GLU A 36 6.17 5.54 -2.35
C GLU A 36 6.90 6.62 -1.53
N VAL A 37 6.67 6.68 -0.22
CA VAL A 37 7.22 7.75 0.64
C VAL A 37 8.25 7.23 1.67
N LEU A 38 8.05 6.09 2.38
CA LEU A 38 9.07 5.45 3.26
C LEU A 38 9.41 4.03 2.82
N ASP A 39 8.42 3.34 2.44
CA ASP A 39 8.41 2.01 1.86
C ASP A 39 7.26 2.02 0.85
N ASP A 40 6.76 0.90 0.42
CA ASP A 40 5.72 0.87 -0.62
C ASP A 40 4.46 1.67 -0.21
N ILE A 41 4.03 1.62 1.03
CA ILE A 41 2.84 2.34 1.56
C ILE A 41 3.02 2.70 3.03
N SER A 42 2.42 3.78 3.46
CA SER A 42 2.46 4.19 4.88
C SER A 42 1.33 5.15 5.32
N ILE A 43 1.07 5.31 6.65
CA ILE A 43 -0.01 6.11 7.27
C ILE A 43 0.52 7.15 8.27
N SER A 44 0.25 8.48 8.13
CA SER A 44 0.74 9.58 8.98
C SER A 44 -0.36 10.51 9.50
N SER A 45 -0.07 11.36 10.47
CA SER A 45 -0.84 12.56 10.75
C SER A 45 -0.14 13.80 10.19
N LEU A 46 -0.93 14.76 9.74
CA LEU A 46 -0.47 15.96 9.09
C LEU A 46 0.37 16.84 10.02
N ASP A 47 1.62 17.10 9.65
CA ASP A 47 2.39 18.21 10.22
C ASP A 47 3.08 18.95 9.06
N GLU A 48 2.67 20.20 8.83
CA GLU A 48 3.09 21.04 7.69
C GLU A 48 4.61 21.33 7.63
N LYS A 49 5.36 21.03 8.69
CA LYS A 49 6.79 21.38 8.79
C LYS A 49 7.74 20.53 7.96
N TYR A 50 7.30 19.43 7.36
CA TYR A 50 8.20 18.47 6.70
C TYR A 50 8.06 18.36 5.19
N LEU A 51 7.27 19.25 4.57
CA LEU A 51 7.12 19.31 3.11
C LEU A 51 8.35 19.88 2.37
N ASN A 52 9.32 20.42 3.07
CA ASN A 52 10.51 21.03 2.47
C ASN A 52 11.78 20.31 2.91
N ASN A 53 12.34 19.55 2.00
CA ASN A 53 13.72 19.08 1.83
C ASN A 53 13.91 17.55 1.84
N LYS A 54 14.12 17.00 0.67
CA LYS A 54 15.33 16.37 0.15
C LYS A 54 15.03 15.49 -1.05
N GLU A 55 15.64 15.83 -2.15
CA GLU A 55 16.01 14.92 -3.23
C GLU A 55 16.86 13.82 -2.61
N ASP A 56 16.31 12.66 -2.45
CA ASP A 56 16.91 11.34 -2.47
C ASP A 56 16.02 10.33 -1.75
N ALA A 57 15.50 9.44 -2.55
CA ALA A 57 15.08 8.08 -2.26
C ALA A 57 14.50 7.81 -0.86
N PHE A 58 13.28 7.35 -0.85
CA PHE A 58 12.66 6.61 0.25
C PHE A 58 12.24 7.42 1.46
N SER A 59 11.06 8.01 1.40
CA SER A 59 10.37 8.25 2.64
C SER A 59 8.89 8.43 2.44
N THR A 60 8.12 7.55 3.00
CA THR A 60 6.71 7.73 3.24
C THR A 60 6.49 7.91 4.71
N ARG A 61 5.73 8.88 5.09
CA ARG A 61 5.49 9.21 6.49
C ARG A 61 4.03 9.10 6.84
N ILE A 62 3.85 8.54 8.02
CA ILE A 62 2.57 8.44 8.68
C ILE A 62 2.73 8.84 10.12
N LYS A 63 1.97 9.79 10.59
CA LYS A 63 1.96 10.22 11.95
C LYS A 63 0.57 10.12 12.55
N THR A 64 0.42 9.32 13.58
CA THR A 64 -0.61 9.48 14.60
C THR A 64 0.12 9.76 15.90
N ASP A 65 -0.12 10.85 16.58
CA ASP A 65 0.47 11.17 17.89
C ASP A 65 1.97 10.88 17.99
N ASN A 66 2.77 11.27 16.97
CA ASN A 66 4.20 11.01 16.85
C ASN A 66 4.64 9.58 16.47
N ASN A 67 3.74 8.68 16.10
CA ASN A 67 4.09 7.33 15.68
C ASN A 67 3.77 7.07 14.20
N TYR A 68 4.53 6.15 13.60
CA TYR A 68 4.39 5.74 12.20
C TYR A 68 4.02 4.27 12.10
N VAL A 69 3.30 3.91 11.03
CA VAL A 69 3.14 2.53 10.57
C VAL A 69 3.82 2.43 9.21
N VAL A 70 4.70 1.49 9.02
CA VAL A 70 5.35 1.20 7.72
C VAL A 70 4.81 -0.09 7.14
N ILE A 71 4.49 -0.05 5.85
CA ILE A 71 3.86 -1.16 5.15
C ILE A 71 4.70 -1.53 3.94
N GLN A 72 5.35 -2.66 4.01
CA GLN A 72 6.07 -3.23 2.90
C GLN A 72 5.15 -4.17 2.12
N VAL A 73 5.00 -3.92 0.83
CA VAL A 73 4.20 -4.76 -0.05
C VAL A 73 5.10 -5.60 -0.96
N LYS A 74 4.93 -6.90 -0.96
CA LYS A 74 5.71 -7.83 -1.80
C LYS A 74 4.80 -8.79 -2.52
N ARG A 75 4.97 -8.86 -3.84
CA ARG A 75 4.28 -9.86 -4.66
C ARG A 75 5.03 -11.18 -4.70
N SER A 76 6.35 -11.13 -4.70
CA SER A 76 7.19 -12.34 -4.70
C SER A 76 7.22 -12.99 -3.33
N LYS A 77 7.47 -14.29 -3.32
CA LYS A 77 7.70 -15.04 -2.08
C LYS A 77 8.85 -14.40 -1.29
N ILE A 78 8.62 -14.26 0.01
CA ILE A 78 9.68 -13.85 0.94
C ILE A 78 10.40 -15.09 1.44
N ASP A 79 11.71 -15.09 1.30
CA ASP A 79 12.58 -16.18 1.69
C ASP A 79 13.90 -15.66 2.28
N LYS A 80 14.78 -16.59 2.63
CA LYS A 80 16.08 -16.32 3.24
C LYS A 80 17.00 -15.43 2.40
N THR A 81 16.73 -15.26 1.11
CA THR A 81 17.61 -14.49 0.21
C THR A 81 17.17 -13.01 0.07
N ASN A 82 15.89 -12.73 0.27
CA ASN A 82 15.32 -11.40 -0.03
C ASN A 82 14.77 -10.63 1.19
N TYR A 83 14.46 -11.31 2.31
CA TYR A 83 13.92 -10.66 3.50
C TYR A 83 14.84 -9.59 4.10
N VAL A 84 16.14 -9.75 3.95
CA VAL A 84 17.13 -8.85 4.58
C VAL A 84 17.00 -7.42 4.08
N LYS A 85 16.58 -7.22 2.84
CA LYS A 85 16.33 -5.87 2.30
C LYS A 85 15.17 -5.17 3.01
N ILE A 86 14.13 -5.91 3.37
CA ILE A 86 13.00 -5.40 4.14
C ILE A 86 13.48 -4.97 5.53
N ILE A 87 14.24 -5.84 6.19
CA ILE A 87 14.82 -5.52 7.52
C ILE A 87 15.68 -4.27 7.46
N TYR A 88 16.53 -4.13 6.45
CA TYR A 88 17.38 -2.94 6.32
C TYR A 88 16.56 -1.65 6.13
N ASN A 89 15.51 -1.66 5.33
CA ASN A 89 14.61 -0.53 5.17
C ASN A 89 13.94 -0.18 6.51
N TRP A 90 13.43 -1.17 7.22
CA TRP A 90 12.76 -0.96 8.50
C TRP A 90 13.71 -0.47 9.60
N LEU A 91 14.96 -0.94 9.63
CA LEU A 91 15.98 -0.43 10.54
C LEU A 91 16.33 1.04 10.23
N LEU A 92 16.42 1.42 8.95
CA LEU A 92 16.61 2.82 8.58
C LEU A 92 15.43 3.69 9.01
N ALA A 93 14.20 3.24 8.72
CA ALA A 93 12.99 3.93 9.13
C ALA A 93 12.89 4.07 10.66
N LYS A 94 13.20 2.99 11.40
CA LYS A 94 13.20 2.99 12.88
C LYS A 94 14.22 3.98 13.48
N ASN A 95 15.36 4.15 12.82
CA ASN A 95 16.37 5.10 13.29
C ASN A 95 15.97 6.56 13.07
N GLU A 96 15.14 6.82 12.05
CA GLU A 96 14.70 8.19 11.73
C GLU A 96 13.37 8.56 12.38
N TYR A 97 12.49 7.58 12.58
CA TYR A 97 11.10 7.79 13.00
C TYR A 97 10.70 6.88 14.16
N SER A 98 9.72 7.33 14.96
CA SER A 98 9.03 6.48 15.93
C SER A 98 8.02 5.60 15.17
N ILE A 99 8.35 4.33 14.94
CA ILE A 99 7.49 3.38 14.23
C ILE A 99 6.71 2.56 15.26
N ARG A 100 5.39 2.48 15.09
CA ARG A 100 4.49 1.66 15.94
C ARG A 100 4.35 0.23 15.44
N GLU A 101 4.24 0.07 14.12
CA GLU A 101 3.99 -1.22 13.49
C GLU A 101 4.78 -1.36 12.19
N PHE A 102 5.25 -2.58 11.93
CA PHE A 102 5.91 -3.00 10.71
C PHE A 102 5.05 -4.04 10.02
N ILE A 103 4.39 -3.66 8.93
CA ILE A 103 3.43 -4.52 8.24
C ILE A 103 4.06 -5.07 6.98
N LEU A 104 4.07 -6.39 6.84
CA LEU A 104 4.41 -7.07 5.60
C LEU A 104 3.14 -7.57 4.93
N CYS A 105 2.81 -6.98 3.79
CA CYS A 105 1.70 -7.41 2.96
C CYS A 105 2.23 -8.22 1.76
N THR A 106 1.80 -9.48 1.63
CA THR A 106 2.27 -10.39 0.58
C THR A 106 1.13 -10.90 -0.29
N SER A 107 1.41 -11.10 -1.60
CA SER A 107 0.46 -11.75 -2.49
C SER A 107 0.51 -13.29 -2.40
N GLU A 108 1.59 -13.82 -1.86
CA GLU A 108 1.76 -15.24 -1.56
C GLU A 108 1.75 -15.45 -0.05
N ILE A 109 1.38 -16.65 0.38
CA ILE A 109 1.32 -16.99 1.81
C ILE A 109 2.73 -16.88 2.42
N PHE A 110 2.81 -16.17 3.52
CA PHE A 110 4.02 -16.03 4.33
C PHE A 110 3.79 -16.76 5.67
N ASP A 111 4.32 -17.99 5.77
CA ASP A 111 4.01 -18.89 6.87
C ASP A 111 4.82 -18.60 8.15
N ASN A 112 5.96 -17.89 8.05
CA ASN A 112 6.79 -17.60 9.23
C ASN A 112 6.05 -16.70 10.23
N GLU A 113 6.28 -16.93 11.51
CA GLU A 113 5.73 -16.09 12.58
C GLU A 113 6.34 -14.69 12.61
N ASN A 114 7.60 -14.56 12.19
CA ASN A 114 8.30 -13.29 12.09
C ASN A 114 9.04 -13.16 10.76
N ILE A 115 9.61 -11.98 10.50
CA ILE A 115 10.33 -11.68 9.25
C ILE A 115 11.77 -12.19 9.24
N PHE A 116 12.36 -12.55 10.39
CA PHE A 116 13.77 -12.92 10.50
C PHE A 116 14.00 -14.41 10.18
N PHE A 117 14.88 -14.69 9.23
CA PHE A 117 15.29 -16.04 8.82
C PHE A 117 16.66 -16.45 9.36
N ASP A 118 17.47 -15.50 9.78
CA ASP A 118 18.80 -15.69 10.38
C ASP A 118 18.80 -15.10 11.80
N SER A 119 19.76 -15.49 12.63
CA SER A 119 19.97 -14.86 13.93
C SER A 119 20.39 -13.38 13.79
N PHE A 120 20.15 -12.58 14.81
CA PHE A 120 20.53 -11.18 14.79
C PHE A 120 22.05 -11.01 14.67
N GLU A 121 22.81 -11.91 15.32
CA GLU A 121 24.27 -11.96 15.21
C GLU A 121 24.74 -12.22 13.79
N ASP A 122 24.12 -13.16 13.07
CA ASP A 122 24.47 -13.47 11.69
C ASP A 122 24.18 -12.30 10.75
N ILE A 123 23.05 -11.62 10.95
CA ILE A 123 22.68 -10.42 10.16
C ILE A 123 23.68 -9.31 10.46
N PHE A 124 23.97 -9.04 11.73
CA PHE A 124 24.91 -7.99 12.13
C PHE A 124 26.33 -8.24 11.60
N LYS A 125 26.78 -9.50 11.66
CA LYS A 125 28.06 -9.91 11.08
C LYS A 125 28.12 -9.65 9.57
N LYS A 126 27.04 -9.96 8.83
CA LYS A 126 26.95 -9.67 7.40
C LYS A 126 27.03 -8.14 7.12
N ILE A 127 26.38 -7.32 7.95
CA ILE A 127 26.43 -5.86 7.86
C ILE A 127 27.83 -5.35 8.12
N SER A 128 28.48 -5.78 9.21
CA SER A 128 29.81 -5.34 9.62
C SER A 128 30.90 -5.70 8.61
N LEU A 129 30.80 -6.88 8.00
CA LEU A 129 31.75 -7.37 6.98
C LEU A 129 31.49 -6.79 5.56
N SER A 130 30.37 -6.08 5.37
CA SER A 130 30.03 -5.53 4.05
C SER A 130 31.07 -4.52 3.57
N LYS A 131 31.50 -4.70 2.31
CA LYS A 131 32.40 -3.80 1.57
C LYS A 131 31.68 -3.08 0.42
N ASN A 132 30.35 -2.99 0.47
CA ASN A 132 29.56 -2.36 -0.57
C ASN A 132 29.81 -0.84 -0.62
N LYS A 133 29.42 -0.23 -1.75
CA LYS A 133 29.47 1.24 -1.91
C LYS A 133 28.62 1.92 -0.83
N SER A 134 28.99 3.12 -0.42
CA SER A 134 28.29 3.91 0.62
C SER A 134 26.80 4.13 0.32
N THR A 135 26.43 4.16 -0.96
CA THR A 135 25.02 4.30 -1.39
C THR A 135 24.18 3.03 -1.22
N ALA A 136 24.82 1.87 -0.99
CA ALA A 136 24.09 0.62 -0.81
C ALA A 136 23.33 0.60 0.52
N LEU A 137 22.14 -0.01 0.53
CA LEU A 137 21.26 -0.09 1.69
C LEU A 137 21.98 -0.67 2.93
N ILE A 138 22.71 -1.76 2.76
CA ILE A 138 23.51 -2.38 3.82
C ILE A 138 24.57 -1.45 4.41
N SER A 139 25.16 -0.56 3.59
CA SER A 139 26.18 0.38 4.05
C SER A 139 25.56 1.49 4.88
N LYS A 140 24.36 1.96 4.53
CA LYS A 140 23.60 2.93 5.34
C LYS A 140 23.28 2.34 6.72
N VAL A 141 22.82 1.09 6.78
CA VAL A 141 22.56 0.39 8.04
C VAL A 141 23.85 0.24 8.85
N LYS A 142 24.96 -0.13 8.20
CA LYS A 142 26.29 -0.22 8.82
C LYS A 142 26.72 1.12 9.48
N GLU A 143 26.46 2.25 8.83
CA GLU A 143 26.77 3.57 9.38
C GLU A 143 25.99 3.90 10.65
N ILE A 144 24.74 3.45 10.77
CA ILE A 144 23.88 3.67 11.93
C ILE A 144 24.35 2.87 13.14
N TYR A 145 24.65 1.59 12.93
CA TYR A 145 24.95 0.68 14.04
C TYR A 145 26.45 0.51 14.30
N LYS A 146 27.31 0.75 13.28
CA LYS A 146 28.77 0.57 13.39
C LYS A 146 29.13 -0.76 14.04
N ASP A 147 29.69 -0.70 15.27
CA ASP A 147 30.03 -1.88 16.09
C ASP A 147 29.08 -2.09 17.27
N ASP A 148 27.96 -1.36 17.32
CA ASP A 148 26.96 -1.39 18.39
C ASP A 148 25.93 -2.50 18.13
N PHE A 149 26.29 -3.74 18.48
CA PHE A 149 25.40 -4.89 18.37
C PHE A 149 24.19 -4.79 19.31
N GLU A 150 24.35 -4.23 20.51
CA GLU A 150 23.29 -4.14 21.51
C GLU A 150 22.16 -3.22 21.02
N LYS A 151 22.48 -2.08 20.41
CA LYS A 151 21.50 -1.20 19.76
C LYS A 151 20.81 -1.89 18.59
N PHE A 152 21.58 -2.60 17.74
CA PHE A 152 21.06 -3.33 16.60
C PHE A 152 20.07 -4.42 17.03
N GLU A 153 20.45 -5.23 18.02
CA GLU A 153 19.61 -6.30 18.58
C GLU A 153 18.30 -5.75 19.13
N LYS A 154 18.37 -4.68 19.93
CA LYS A 154 17.19 -4.01 20.49
C LYS A 154 16.23 -3.54 19.40
N ASP A 155 16.73 -2.95 18.31
CA ASP A 155 15.90 -2.49 17.20
C ASP A 155 15.31 -3.66 16.41
N CYS A 156 16.06 -4.77 16.23
CA CYS A 156 15.54 -6.00 15.62
C CYS A 156 14.45 -6.65 16.48
N MET A 157 14.62 -6.74 17.81
CA MET A 157 13.60 -7.22 18.74
C MET A 157 12.33 -6.36 18.65
N TYR A 158 12.49 -5.04 18.62
CA TYR A 158 11.35 -4.14 18.48
C TYR A 158 10.60 -4.36 17.15
N ILE A 159 11.30 -4.55 16.04
CA ILE A 159 10.67 -4.89 14.75
C ILE A 159 9.91 -6.21 14.86
N GLN A 160 10.50 -7.22 15.48
CA GLN A 160 9.88 -8.53 15.65
C GLN A 160 8.61 -8.48 16.52
N GLU A 161 8.63 -7.73 17.61
CA GLU A 161 7.49 -7.57 18.52
C GLU A 161 6.32 -6.80 17.91
N ASN A 162 6.63 -5.87 16.99
CA ASN A 162 5.64 -5.01 16.33
C ASN A 162 5.41 -5.40 14.86
N PHE A 163 5.77 -6.63 14.49
CA PHE A 163 5.59 -7.17 13.16
C PHE A 163 4.17 -7.70 12.95
N VAL A 164 3.55 -7.27 11.86
CA VAL A 164 2.22 -7.73 11.43
C VAL A 164 2.31 -8.25 10.00
N LYS A 165 1.76 -9.43 9.76
CA LYS A 165 1.63 -9.98 8.40
C LYS A 165 0.20 -9.89 7.89
N LEU A 166 0.07 -9.55 6.62
CA LEU A 166 -1.20 -9.44 5.93
C LEU A 166 -1.09 -10.12 4.56
N ASP A 167 -1.96 -11.07 4.26
CA ASP A 167 -1.99 -11.73 2.97
C ASP A 167 -2.98 -11.07 1.99
N LYS A 168 -2.85 -11.41 0.72
CA LYS A 168 -3.70 -10.89 -0.36
C LYS A 168 -5.19 -11.14 -0.13
N PHE A 169 -5.57 -12.30 0.37
CA PHE A 169 -6.98 -12.67 0.56
C PHE A 169 -7.61 -11.81 1.66
N ALA A 170 -6.87 -11.61 2.77
CA ALA A 170 -7.30 -10.71 3.82
C ALA A 170 -7.47 -9.25 3.32
N VAL A 171 -6.64 -8.81 2.39
CA VAL A 171 -6.78 -7.47 1.77
C VAL A 171 -8.03 -7.39 0.91
N GLU A 172 -8.27 -8.37 0.03
CA GLU A 172 -9.40 -8.38 -0.90
C GLU A 172 -10.74 -8.47 -0.17
N ASP A 173 -10.86 -9.35 0.80
CA ASP A 173 -12.08 -9.51 1.61
C ASP A 173 -12.40 -8.23 2.39
N LYS A 174 -11.39 -7.63 3.02
CA LYS A 174 -11.57 -6.40 3.80
C LYS A 174 -11.83 -5.16 2.94
N ILE A 175 -11.35 -5.11 1.69
CA ILE A 175 -11.71 -4.07 0.75
C ILE A 175 -13.23 -4.08 0.56
N ASN A 176 -13.81 -5.22 0.20
CA ASN A 176 -15.25 -5.34 -0.03
C ASN A 176 -16.07 -4.99 1.23
N GLU A 177 -15.65 -5.45 2.41
CA GLU A 177 -16.30 -5.13 3.66
C GLU A 177 -16.29 -3.62 3.96
N LYS A 178 -15.13 -2.97 3.88
CA LYS A 178 -14.95 -1.56 4.21
C LYS A 178 -15.65 -0.64 3.21
N TYR A 179 -15.41 -0.86 1.92
CA TYR A 179 -16.02 -0.03 0.88
C TYR A 179 -17.52 -0.30 0.72
N GLY A 180 -18.00 -1.50 1.04
CA GLY A 180 -19.42 -1.78 1.09
C GLY A 180 -20.17 -0.85 2.04
N GLN A 181 -19.59 -0.55 3.20
CA GLN A 181 -20.15 0.42 4.15
C GLN A 181 -20.02 1.87 3.63
N LEU A 182 -18.84 2.26 3.12
CA LEU A 182 -18.57 3.62 2.68
C LEU A 182 -19.36 4.04 1.44
N LEU A 183 -19.63 3.11 0.53
CA LEU A 183 -20.33 3.34 -0.74
C LEU A 183 -21.81 2.95 -0.70
N PHE A 184 -22.35 2.68 0.49
CA PHE A 184 -23.76 2.32 0.71
C PHE A 184 -24.19 1.09 -0.11
N GLN A 185 -23.43 -0.01 0.00
CA GLN A 185 -23.81 -1.29 -0.58
C GLN A 185 -25.14 -1.76 0.02
N THR A 186 -26.12 -2.06 -0.82
CA THR A 186 -27.39 -2.63 -0.41
C THR A 186 -27.62 -3.97 -1.10
N LYS A 187 -28.37 -4.86 -0.45
CA LYS A 187 -28.77 -6.15 -1.04
C LYS A 187 -29.60 -5.99 -2.32
N ASN A 188 -30.28 -4.85 -2.44
CA ASN A 188 -31.21 -4.58 -3.54
C ASN A 188 -30.54 -3.95 -4.76
N ASN A 189 -29.32 -3.44 -4.63
CA ASN A 189 -28.61 -2.81 -5.73
C ASN A 189 -27.08 -3.04 -5.69
N PRO A 190 -26.61 -4.28 -5.93
CA PRO A 190 -25.19 -4.58 -5.94
C PRO A 190 -24.44 -3.86 -7.08
N GLN A 191 -25.09 -3.62 -8.22
CA GLN A 191 -24.51 -2.94 -9.37
C GLN A 191 -24.14 -1.49 -9.07
N LEU A 192 -24.94 -0.78 -8.27
CA LEU A 192 -24.63 0.57 -7.83
C LEU A 192 -23.35 0.63 -7.02
N TYR A 193 -23.16 -0.34 -6.12
CA TYR A 193 -21.92 -0.47 -5.35
C TYR A 193 -20.70 -0.72 -6.26
N GLU A 194 -20.81 -1.64 -7.19
CA GLU A 194 -19.73 -1.97 -8.14
C GLU A 194 -19.33 -0.76 -8.98
N LEU A 195 -20.29 -0.04 -9.54
CA LEU A 195 -20.03 1.18 -10.31
C LEU A 195 -19.36 2.28 -9.49
N ARG A 196 -19.82 2.48 -8.24
CA ARG A 196 -19.19 3.45 -7.33
C ARG A 196 -17.77 3.04 -6.96
N LEU A 197 -17.54 1.76 -6.69
CA LEU A 197 -16.22 1.23 -6.36
C LEU A 197 -15.23 1.39 -7.52
N GLU A 198 -15.65 1.04 -8.73
CA GLU A 198 -14.84 1.21 -9.94
C GLU A 198 -14.48 2.67 -10.20
N GLU A 199 -15.46 3.57 -10.09
CA GLU A 199 -15.22 4.99 -10.33
C GLU A 199 -14.31 5.60 -9.26
N LEU A 200 -14.48 5.22 -7.99
CA LEU A 200 -13.59 5.63 -6.90
C LEU A 200 -12.15 5.17 -7.15
N PHE A 201 -11.97 3.91 -7.56
CA PHE A 201 -10.65 3.38 -7.90
C PHE A 201 -10.01 4.14 -9.06
N LYS A 202 -10.76 4.45 -10.11
CA LYS A 202 -10.27 5.27 -11.23
C LYS A 202 -9.79 6.63 -10.76
N TYR A 203 -10.59 7.35 -9.98
CA TYR A 203 -10.22 8.67 -9.47
C TYR A 203 -8.90 8.66 -8.71
N ILE A 204 -8.81 7.80 -7.71
CA ILE A 204 -7.62 7.74 -6.86
C ILE A 204 -6.41 7.23 -7.67
N GLN A 205 -6.60 6.26 -8.55
CA GLN A 205 -5.54 5.71 -9.37
C GLN A 205 -4.96 6.74 -10.36
N PHE A 206 -5.81 7.54 -11.01
CA PHE A 206 -5.35 8.60 -11.91
C PHE A 206 -4.59 9.67 -11.16
N ASP A 207 -5.09 10.11 -10.02
CA ASP A 207 -4.47 11.12 -9.18
C ASP A 207 -3.10 10.63 -8.64
N LEU A 208 -3.04 9.39 -8.18
CA LEU A 208 -1.81 8.73 -7.74
C LEU A 208 -0.78 8.64 -8.88
N LEU A 209 -1.19 8.19 -10.07
CA LEU A 209 -0.30 8.04 -11.21
C LEU A 209 0.23 9.38 -11.72
N ASP A 210 -0.60 10.43 -11.70
CA ASP A 210 -0.18 11.79 -12.10
C ASP A 210 0.92 12.31 -11.17
N VAL A 211 0.74 12.18 -9.86
CA VAL A 211 1.72 12.63 -8.86
C VAL A 211 3.03 11.83 -8.95
N ILE A 212 2.94 10.49 -9.08
CA ILE A 212 4.13 9.63 -9.23
C ILE A 212 4.84 9.91 -10.56
N GLY A 213 4.08 10.18 -11.63
CA GLY A 213 4.65 10.59 -12.92
C GLY A 213 5.51 11.85 -12.81
N GLN A 214 5.23 12.72 -11.85
CA GLN A 214 6.03 13.89 -11.49
C GLN A 214 7.20 13.56 -10.54
N ARG A 215 7.44 12.30 -10.24
CA ARG A 215 8.45 11.81 -9.26
C ARG A 215 8.25 12.38 -7.86
N LYS A 216 6.99 12.54 -7.45
CA LYS A 216 6.62 13.00 -6.12
C LYS A 216 5.92 11.87 -5.37
N PRO A 217 6.04 11.81 -4.04
CA PRO A 217 5.24 10.91 -3.23
C PRO A 217 3.77 11.32 -3.30
N TYR A 218 2.88 10.32 -3.36
CA TYR A 218 1.45 10.57 -3.29
C TYR A 218 0.96 10.49 -1.84
N LEU A 219 0.29 11.53 -1.40
CA LEU A 219 -0.27 11.64 -0.05
C LEU A 219 -1.79 11.85 -0.13
N CYS A 220 -2.54 11.06 0.63
CA CYS A 220 -4.00 11.15 0.71
C CYS A 220 -4.45 11.16 2.17
N GLY A 221 -4.85 12.32 2.67
CA GLY A 221 -5.47 12.46 3.98
C GLY A 221 -6.96 12.11 3.96
N LEU A 222 -7.54 11.89 5.14
CA LEU A 222 -8.94 11.50 5.31
C LEU A 222 -9.91 12.48 4.62
N ASN A 223 -9.67 13.79 4.71
CA ASN A 223 -10.53 14.80 4.09
C ASN A 223 -10.54 14.66 2.55
N ARG A 224 -9.38 14.44 1.93
CA ARG A 224 -9.28 14.22 0.48
C ARG A 224 -9.98 12.93 0.08
N PHE A 225 -9.82 11.88 0.85
CA PHE A 225 -10.51 10.61 0.62
C PHE A 225 -12.03 10.77 0.72
N HIS A 226 -12.54 11.50 1.72
CA HIS A 226 -13.97 11.81 1.83
C HIS A 226 -14.48 12.60 0.63
N THR A 227 -13.71 13.57 0.13
CA THR A 227 -14.08 14.30 -1.10
C THR A 227 -14.23 13.37 -2.31
N TYR A 228 -13.37 12.36 -2.47
CA TYR A 228 -13.53 11.36 -3.53
C TYR A 228 -14.79 10.52 -3.34
N LEU A 229 -15.08 10.07 -2.13
CA LEU A 229 -16.29 9.31 -1.81
C LEU A 229 -17.55 10.11 -2.14
N GLU A 230 -17.63 11.36 -1.67
CA GLU A 230 -18.76 12.24 -1.89
C GLU A 230 -18.99 12.50 -3.40
N ASN A 231 -17.93 12.81 -4.14
CA ASN A 231 -18.01 13.03 -5.58
C ASN A 231 -18.56 11.81 -6.33
N VAL A 232 -18.10 10.62 -5.97
CA VAL A 232 -18.57 9.37 -6.59
C VAL A 232 -20.02 9.07 -6.23
N ILE A 233 -20.40 9.25 -4.97
CA ILE A 233 -21.78 9.01 -4.50
C ILE A 233 -22.75 9.99 -5.16
N GLN A 234 -22.38 11.27 -5.30
CA GLN A 234 -23.21 12.29 -5.97
C GLN A 234 -23.33 12.04 -7.46
N ARG A 235 -22.24 11.62 -8.12
CA ARG A 235 -22.20 11.39 -9.56
C ARG A 235 -22.90 10.12 -9.99
N ILE A 236 -22.80 9.05 -9.17
CA ILE A 236 -23.38 7.74 -9.45
C ILE A 236 -24.47 7.48 -8.40
N ASN A 237 -25.69 7.86 -8.69
CA ASN A 237 -26.83 7.65 -7.83
C ASN A 237 -27.75 6.53 -8.35
N ILE A 238 -28.72 6.13 -7.56
CA ILE A 238 -29.62 5.02 -7.89
C ILE A 238 -30.45 5.29 -9.15
N ASN A 239 -30.81 6.56 -9.38
CA ASN A 239 -31.64 6.94 -10.53
C ASN A 239 -30.90 6.73 -11.85
N ASP A 240 -29.58 6.99 -11.88
CA ASP A 240 -28.76 6.78 -13.07
C ASP A 240 -28.63 5.29 -13.42
N VAL A 241 -28.54 4.42 -12.41
CA VAL A 241 -28.47 2.96 -12.62
C VAL A 241 -29.82 2.42 -13.11
N GLU A 242 -30.94 2.88 -12.53
CA GLU A 242 -32.28 2.49 -12.96
C GLU A 242 -32.58 2.95 -14.39
N LEU A 243 -32.17 4.16 -14.74
CA LEU A 243 -32.34 4.70 -16.09
C LEU A 243 -31.54 3.89 -17.11
N ASN A 244 -30.28 3.58 -16.83
CA ASN A 244 -29.42 2.77 -17.70
C ASN A 244 -30.00 1.35 -17.88
N TYR A 245 -30.51 0.74 -16.81
CA TYR A 245 -31.15 -0.57 -16.90
C TYR A 245 -32.45 -0.54 -17.72
N ALA A 246 -33.25 0.52 -17.59
CA ALA A 246 -34.45 0.69 -18.38
C ALA A 246 -34.16 0.87 -19.88
N ILE A 247 -33.11 1.63 -20.24
CA ILE A 247 -32.61 1.78 -21.60
C ILE A 247 -32.12 0.44 -22.12
N PHE A 248 -31.27 -0.27 -21.41
CA PHE A 248 -30.78 -1.60 -21.78
C PHE A 248 -31.92 -2.58 -22.03
N LYS A 249 -32.89 -2.64 -21.12
CA LYS A 249 -34.04 -3.52 -21.25
C LYS A 249 -34.92 -3.19 -22.45
N LYS A 250 -34.97 -1.93 -22.85
CA LYS A 250 -35.70 -1.47 -24.05
C LYS A 250 -35.01 -1.88 -25.34
N ASP A 251 -33.69 -1.80 -25.38
CA ASP A 251 -32.89 -2.00 -26.59
C ASP A 251 -32.50 -3.50 -26.82
N THR A 252 -32.47 -4.31 -25.77
CA THR A 252 -32.15 -5.74 -25.84
C THR A 252 -33.08 -6.55 -26.74
N PRO A 253 -34.42 -6.36 -26.76
CA PRO A 253 -35.31 -7.07 -27.67
C PRO A 253 -34.98 -6.80 -29.13
N LEU A 254 -34.68 -5.55 -29.50
CA LEU A 254 -34.33 -5.17 -30.88
C LEU A 254 -33.04 -5.88 -31.36
N PHE A 255 -32.04 -5.93 -30.48
CA PHE A 255 -30.78 -6.63 -30.78
C PHE A 255 -30.97 -8.14 -30.97
N LEU A 256 -31.82 -8.77 -30.17
CA LEU A 256 -32.15 -10.21 -30.31
C LEU A 256 -32.96 -10.52 -31.57
N GLU A 257 -33.78 -9.61 -32.04
CA GLU A 257 -34.52 -9.76 -33.33
C GLU A 257 -33.56 -9.60 -34.52
N GLU A 258 -32.59 -8.69 -34.48
CA GLU A 258 -31.58 -8.57 -35.54
C GLU A 258 -30.69 -9.82 -35.66
N ILE A 259 -30.36 -10.50 -34.56
CA ILE A 259 -29.59 -11.75 -34.56
C ILE A 259 -30.39 -12.91 -35.14
N LYS A 260 -31.72 -12.96 -34.92
CA LYS A 260 -32.59 -14.01 -35.43
C LYS A 260 -32.86 -13.90 -36.93
N ASN A 261 -32.67 -12.71 -37.50
CA ASN A 261 -32.91 -12.42 -38.93
C ASN A 261 -31.64 -12.48 -39.78
N LYS A 262 -30.51 -12.86 -39.21
CA LYS A 262 -29.25 -13.21 -39.88
C LYS A 262 -29.01 -14.72 -39.88
#